data_5e7a7bcc14e398cd8975f71d5494d1ec
#
_entry.id   5e7a7bcc14e398cd8975f71d5494d1ec
#
_cell.length_a   1.000
_cell.length_b   1.000
_cell.length_c   1.000
_cell.angle_alpha   90.00
_cell.angle_beta   90.00
_cell.angle_gamma   90.00
#
_symmetry.space_group_name_H-M   'P 1'
#
loop_
_entity.id
_entity.type
_entity.pdbx_description
1 polymer ?
#
loop_
_entity_poly.entity_id
_entity_poly.type
_entity_poly.pdbx_seq_one_letter_code
_entity_poly.pdbx_strand_id
1 'polypeptide(L)'
;QTLKSEADSIWALIPRINEKFEQAVELIMSCHGKLIFTGIGKSGQIARKLASTFSSTGTPSLYLHPAESSHGDLGVIGKNDLVVALSYGGEAAELNSILTFVARQGISLIALTGKVQSTLAQAAKIILDVSVEKEACPLNLAPTSSSTATLAMGDALAMAVLYKRGFKSENFAELHPAGSLGAKLMRVKEVMQTGSALPFVKKETTIKEVVTTMTHQSVRGAAGVLDEQGQLCGVITDGDIRRLLEKDENPFTKKAQDVMSKSPRTIDAGELAEKALFLMEQFRIQMLIVLDQKSATPLKPVGMLIYQDLLSAKVR
;
A
#
# COMPACT_ATOMS: atom_id res chain seq x y z
N GLN A 1 14.90 -10.70 32.09
CA GLN A 1 13.85 -11.65 32.52
C GLN A 1 12.54 -11.40 31.78
N THR A 2 12.04 -10.17 31.72
CA THR A 2 10.77 -9.80 31.04
C THR A 2 10.74 -10.22 29.59
N LEU A 3 11.73 -9.83 28.80
CA LEU A 3 11.80 -10.19 27.36
C LEU A 3 11.80 -11.70 27.15
N LYS A 4 12.46 -12.48 28.03
CA LYS A 4 12.46 -13.93 27.96
C LYS A 4 11.06 -14.49 28.22
N SER A 5 10.38 -14.03 29.30
CA SER A 5 9.03 -14.47 29.63
C SER A 5 8.02 -14.18 28.50
N GLU A 6 8.13 -13.02 27.87
CA GLU A 6 7.29 -12.68 26.72
C GLU A 6 7.60 -13.53 25.48
N ALA A 7 8.89 -13.77 25.18
CA ALA A 7 9.30 -14.66 24.10
C ALA A 7 8.81 -16.11 24.33
N ASP A 8 8.97 -16.64 25.53
CA ASP A 8 8.49 -17.98 25.91
C ASP A 8 6.97 -18.08 25.71
N SER A 9 6.23 -17.01 26.03
CA SER A 9 4.77 -16.94 25.82
C SER A 9 4.38 -16.97 24.35
N ILE A 10 5.17 -16.35 23.46
CA ILE A 10 4.96 -16.43 22.00
C ILE A 10 5.27 -17.86 21.51
N TRP A 11 6.36 -18.45 21.93
CA TRP A 11 6.70 -19.84 21.57
C TRP A 11 5.60 -20.83 21.98
N ALA A 12 4.96 -20.62 23.13
CA ALA A 12 3.85 -21.43 23.61
C ALA A 12 2.57 -21.33 22.75
N LEU A 13 2.47 -20.35 21.82
CA LEU A 13 1.35 -20.25 20.87
C LEU A 13 1.50 -21.20 19.67
N ILE A 14 2.72 -21.58 19.29
CA ILE A 14 2.97 -22.38 18.08
C ILE A 14 2.09 -23.64 18.02
N PRO A 15 2.01 -24.50 19.06
CA PRO A 15 1.17 -25.69 19.03
C PRO A 15 -0.34 -25.37 19.01
N ARG A 16 -0.74 -24.12 19.21
CA ARG A 16 -2.13 -23.66 19.15
C ARG A 16 -2.52 -23.15 17.75
N ILE A 17 -1.58 -23.07 16.83
CA ILE A 17 -1.84 -22.88 15.40
C ILE A 17 -2.29 -24.24 14.84
N ASN A 18 -3.55 -24.52 15.01
CA ASN A 18 -4.19 -25.80 14.77
C ASN A 18 -5.48 -25.61 13.96
N GLU A 19 -6.32 -26.64 13.90
CA GLU A 19 -7.59 -26.62 13.16
C GLU A 19 -8.51 -25.44 13.55
N LYS A 20 -8.55 -25.00 14.80
CA LYS A 20 -9.34 -23.84 15.24
C LYS A 20 -8.79 -22.54 14.64
N PHE A 21 -7.47 -22.44 14.52
CA PHE A 21 -6.84 -21.30 13.85
C PHE A 21 -7.19 -21.28 12.35
N GLU A 22 -7.13 -22.44 11.69
CA GLU A 22 -7.54 -22.57 10.27
C GLU A 22 -9.00 -22.21 10.10
N GLN A 23 -9.90 -22.67 10.95
CA GLN A 23 -11.32 -22.30 10.96
C GLN A 23 -11.52 -20.80 11.12
N ALA A 24 -10.70 -20.12 11.95
CA ALA A 24 -10.76 -18.67 12.11
C ALA A 24 -10.34 -17.95 10.79
N VAL A 25 -9.29 -18.42 10.14
CA VAL A 25 -8.88 -17.90 8.82
C VAL A 25 -10.00 -18.09 7.80
N GLU A 26 -10.62 -19.29 7.72
CA GLU A 26 -11.73 -19.55 6.78
C GLU A 26 -12.95 -18.67 7.08
N LEU A 27 -13.27 -18.49 8.35
CA LEU A 27 -14.40 -17.62 8.74
C LEU A 27 -14.16 -16.16 8.35
N ILE A 28 -12.91 -15.67 8.47
CA ILE A 28 -12.54 -14.33 8.00
C ILE A 28 -12.59 -14.26 6.46
N MET A 29 -12.09 -15.27 5.77
CA MET A 29 -12.12 -15.31 4.30
C MET A 29 -13.55 -15.33 3.74
N SER A 30 -14.49 -15.94 4.42
CA SER A 30 -15.91 -15.99 4.06
C SER A 30 -16.72 -14.77 4.50
N CYS A 31 -16.13 -13.83 5.22
CA CYS A 31 -16.80 -12.61 5.64
C CYS A 31 -17.04 -11.68 4.43
N HIS A 32 -18.31 -11.37 4.17
CA HIS A 32 -18.71 -10.46 3.08
C HIS A 32 -18.83 -9.00 3.52
N GLY A 33 -18.75 -8.74 4.81
CA GLY A 33 -18.73 -7.42 5.41
C GLY A 33 -17.32 -7.00 5.83
N LYS A 34 -17.21 -6.44 7.02
CA LYS A 34 -15.96 -6.03 7.65
C LYS A 34 -15.72 -6.78 8.94
N LEU A 35 -14.47 -6.76 9.42
CA LEU A 35 -14.14 -7.25 10.74
C LEU A 35 -14.34 -6.13 11.78
N ILE A 36 -15.06 -6.44 12.85
CA ILE A 36 -15.25 -5.55 13.99
C ILE A 36 -14.39 -6.05 15.13
N PHE A 37 -13.27 -5.39 15.37
CA PHE A 37 -12.41 -5.67 16.52
C PHE A 37 -12.93 -4.94 17.75
N THR A 38 -12.99 -5.63 18.89
CA THR A 38 -13.44 -5.04 20.16
C THR A 38 -12.64 -5.56 21.34
N GLY A 39 -12.57 -4.79 22.40
CA GLY A 39 -11.89 -5.10 23.65
C GLY A 39 -11.72 -3.82 24.49
N ILE A 40 -11.41 -3.98 25.78
CA ILE A 40 -11.24 -2.86 26.71
C ILE A 40 -9.84 -2.80 27.30
N GLY A 41 -9.38 -1.62 27.70
CA GLY A 41 -8.06 -1.43 28.32
C GLY A 41 -6.91 -1.88 27.39
N LYS A 42 -6.00 -2.70 27.88
CA LYS A 42 -4.87 -3.20 27.08
C LYS A 42 -5.34 -4.08 25.91
N SER A 43 -6.37 -4.91 26.10
CA SER A 43 -6.97 -5.68 25.01
C SER A 43 -7.60 -4.77 23.95
N GLY A 44 -8.19 -3.63 24.32
CA GLY A 44 -8.71 -2.64 23.41
C GLY A 44 -7.63 -1.97 22.55
N GLN A 45 -6.47 -1.67 23.13
CA GLN A 45 -5.33 -1.12 22.36
C GLN A 45 -4.82 -2.13 21.33
N ILE A 46 -4.73 -3.41 21.70
CA ILE A 46 -4.36 -4.48 20.78
C ILE A 46 -5.43 -4.66 19.69
N ALA A 47 -6.71 -4.66 20.04
CA ALA A 47 -7.83 -4.75 19.11
C ALA A 47 -7.78 -3.62 18.07
N ARG A 48 -7.49 -2.39 18.50
CA ARG A 48 -7.31 -1.22 17.62
C ARG A 48 -6.13 -1.42 16.67
N LYS A 49 -4.99 -1.91 17.17
CA LYS A 49 -3.81 -2.22 16.34
C LYS A 49 -4.13 -3.31 15.31
N LEU A 50 -4.79 -4.37 15.70
CA LEU A 50 -5.18 -5.46 14.80
C LEU A 50 -6.16 -5.01 13.73
N ALA A 51 -7.17 -4.19 14.06
CA ALA A 51 -8.08 -3.59 13.10
C ALA A 51 -7.31 -2.81 12.02
N SER A 52 -6.32 -2.00 12.44
CA SER A 52 -5.45 -1.28 11.52
C SER A 52 -4.61 -2.23 10.65
N THR A 53 -4.03 -3.28 11.24
CA THR A 53 -3.23 -4.28 10.51
C THR A 53 -4.08 -4.99 9.44
N PHE A 54 -5.26 -5.48 9.79
CA PHE A 54 -6.15 -6.14 8.84
C PHE A 54 -6.59 -5.21 7.72
N SER A 55 -6.97 -3.95 8.03
CA SER A 55 -7.32 -2.94 7.02
C SER A 55 -6.15 -2.70 6.06
N SER A 56 -4.94 -2.53 6.58
CA SER A 56 -3.74 -2.26 5.80
C SER A 56 -3.26 -3.47 4.98
N THR A 57 -3.78 -4.65 5.27
CA THR A 57 -3.48 -5.91 4.56
C THR A 57 -4.67 -6.43 3.74
N GLY A 58 -5.60 -5.54 3.38
CA GLY A 58 -6.67 -5.82 2.41
C GLY A 58 -7.91 -6.49 2.98
N THR A 59 -8.07 -6.50 4.32
CA THR A 59 -9.32 -6.96 4.96
C THR A 59 -10.00 -5.78 5.65
N PRO A 60 -11.14 -5.26 5.14
CA PRO A 60 -11.85 -4.14 5.75
C PRO A 60 -12.13 -4.38 7.23
N SER A 61 -11.67 -3.50 8.08
CA SER A 61 -11.74 -3.69 9.53
C SER A 61 -11.85 -2.37 10.27
N LEU A 62 -12.51 -2.39 11.42
CA LEU A 62 -12.54 -1.25 12.34
C LEU A 62 -12.52 -1.71 13.79
N TYR A 63 -12.20 -0.81 14.69
CA TYR A 63 -12.29 -1.01 16.12
C TYR A 63 -13.56 -0.36 16.68
N LEU A 64 -14.33 -1.13 17.46
CA LEU A 64 -15.50 -0.67 18.20
C LEU A 64 -15.19 -0.72 19.70
N HIS A 65 -15.31 0.43 20.39
CA HIS A 65 -15.12 0.49 21.83
C HIS A 65 -16.35 -0.09 22.55
N PRO A 66 -16.19 -1.09 23.47
CA PRO A 66 -17.33 -1.75 24.09
C PRO A 66 -18.24 -0.82 24.90
N ALA A 67 -17.70 0.17 25.58
CA ALA A 67 -18.48 1.12 26.35
C ALA A 67 -19.40 1.99 25.47
N GLU A 68 -18.92 2.44 24.31
CA GLU A 68 -19.71 3.25 23.37
C GLU A 68 -20.80 2.42 22.69
N SER A 69 -20.64 1.11 22.61
CA SER A 69 -21.62 0.21 22.01
C SER A 69 -23.00 0.30 22.68
N SER A 70 -23.05 0.57 23.98
CA SER A 70 -24.28 0.72 24.74
C SER A 70 -25.03 2.02 24.42
N HIS A 71 -24.41 2.96 23.72
CA HIS A 71 -24.96 4.29 23.41
C HIS A 71 -25.31 4.48 21.92
N GLY A 72 -25.43 3.38 21.17
CA GLY A 72 -25.90 3.40 19.77
C GLY A 72 -24.90 2.87 18.75
N ASP A 73 -23.61 2.77 19.09
CA ASP A 73 -22.55 2.33 18.18
C ASP A 73 -22.65 0.86 17.75
N LEU A 74 -23.53 0.06 18.38
CA LEU A 74 -23.91 -1.27 17.86
C LEU A 74 -24.45 -1.21 16.43
N GLY A 75 -25.01 -0.08 16.01
CA GLY A 75 -25.47 0.13 14.63
C GLY A 75 -24.37 0.05 13.57
N VAL A 76 -23.09 0.14 13.96
CA VAL A 76 -21.94 -0.07 13.07
C VAL A 76 -21.79 -1.53 12.62
N ILE A 77 -22.32 -2.49 13.42
CA ILE A 77 -22.19 -3.92 13.15
C ILE A 77 -23.32 -4.35 12.20
N GLY A 78 -22.96 -4.72 10.98
CA GLY A 78 -23.90 -5.24 9.97
C GLY A 78 -24.04 -6.77 10.03
N LYS A 79 -25.10 -7.29 9.41
CA LYS A 79 -25.39 -8.74 9.38
C LYS A 79 -24.31 -9.59 8.69
N ASN A 80 -23.55 -8.99 7.77
CA ASN A 80 -22.49 -9.67 7.02
C ASN A 80 -21.09 -9.49 7.64
N ASP A 81 -21.03 -8.80 8.78
CA ASP A 81 -19.78 -8.55 9.50
C ASP A 81 -19.38 -9.75 10.36
N LEU A 82 -18.14 -9.76 10.79
CA LEU A 82 -17.56 -10.73 11.71
C LEU A 82 -16.96 -9.96 12.89
N VAL A 83 -17.32 -10.33 14.10
CA VAL A 83 -16.77 -9.71 15.31
C VAL A 83 -15.56 -10.51 15.81
N VAL A 84 -14.49 -9.80 16.16
CA VAL A 84 -13.28 -10.36 16.78
C VAL A 84 -13.11 -9.67 18.14
N ALA A 85 -13.42 -10.37 19.22
CA ALA A 85 -13.37 -9.83 20.56
C ALA A 85 -12.14 -10.32 21.34
N LEU A 86 -11.45 -9.37 21.96
CA LEU A 86 -10.25 -9.58 22.75
C LEU A 86 -10.53 -9.31 24.23
N SER A 87 -10.40 -10.34 25.07
CA SER A 87 -10.46 -10.21 26.52
C SER A 87 -9.69 -11.36 27.17
N TYR A 88 -8.56 -11.07 27.80
CA TYR A 88 -7.74 -12.12 28.40
C TYR A 88 -8.50 -12.92 29.47
N GLY A 89 -9.20 -12.25 30.38
CA GLY A 89 -10.06 -12.89 31.38
C GLY A 89 -11.39 -13.39 30.82
N GLY A 90 -11.86 -12.81 29.73
CA GLY A 90 -13.12 -13.19 29.07
C GLY A 90 -14.40 -12.81 29.79
N GLU A 91 -14.32 -12.04 30.90
CA GLU A 91 -15.44 -11.68 31.78
C GLU A 91 -15.69 -10.16 31.85
N ALA A 92 -15.20 -9.39 30.87
CA ALA A 92 -15.40 -7.95 30.84
C ALA A 92 -16.88 -7.61 30.64
N ALA A 93 -17.52 -7.00 31.64
CA ALA A 93 -18.94 -6.65 31.61
C ALA A 93 -19.30 -5.72 30.44
N GLU A 94 -18.40 -4.87 30.04
CA GLU A 94 -18.56 -3.93 28.91
C GLU A 94 -18.78 -4.65 27.57
N LEU A 95 -18.33 -5.88 27.42
CA LEU A 95 -18.56 -6.67 26.21
C LEU A 95 -19.98 -7.25 26.13
N ASN A 96 -20.72 -7.31 27.22
CA ASN A 96 -22.04 -7.98 27.27
C ASN A 96 -23.05 -7.42 26.26
N SER A 97 -23.06 -6.12 26.02
CA SER A 97 -23.93 -5.50 25.03
C SER A 97 -23.64 -6.00 23.61
N ILE A 98 -22.36 -6.09 23.26
CA ILE A 98 -21.90 -6.63 21.97
C ILE A 98 -22.22 -8.12 21.86
N LEU A 99 -21.88 -8.93 22.87
CA LEU A 99 -22.15 -10.37 22.88
C LEU A 99 -23.64 -10.68 22.72
N THR A 100 -24.49 -9.96 23.46
CA THR A 100 -25.95 -10.09 23.33
C THR A 100 -26.44 -9.70 21.95
N PHE A 101 -25.92 -8.60 21.39
CA PHE A 101 -26.30 -8.14 20.06
C PHE A 101 -25.92 -9.13 18.97
N VAL A 102 -24.64 -9.59 18.94
CA VAL A 102 -24.17 -10.59 17.95
C VAL A 102 -24.95 -11.90 18.02
N ALA A 103 -25.24 -12.38 19.23
CA ALA A 103 -26.03 -13.58 19.42
C ALA A 103 -27.45 -13.43 18.86
N ARG A 104 -28.14 -12.31 19.15
CA ARG A 104 -29.49 -12.02 18.63
C ARG A 104 -29.53 -11.86 17.12
N GLN A 105 -28.49 -11.30 16.51
CA GLN A 105 -28.44 -11.06 15.07
C GLN A 105 -27.85 -12.26 14.29
N GLY A 106 -27.39 -13.31 14.98
CA GLY A 106 -26.73 -14.47 14.34
C GLY A 106 -25.38 -14.14 13.71
N ILE A 107 -24.70 -13.08 14.18
CA ILE A 107 -23.40 -12.65 13.68
C ILE A 107 -22.31 -13.53 14.27
N SER A 108 -21.37 -13.97 13.47
CA SER A 108 -20.27 -14.82 13.95
C SER A 108 -19.28 -14.02 14.80
N LEU A 109 -18.73 -14.69 15.83
CA LEU A 109 -17.78 -14.13 16.78
C LEU A 109 -16.54 -15.03 16.88
N ILE A 110 -15.36 -14.43 16.80
CA ILE A 110 -14.06 -15.04 17.17
C ILE A 110 -13.63 -14.42 18.49
N ALA A 111 -13.23 -15.24 19.45
CA ALA A 111 -12.67 -14.81 20.72
C ALA A 111 -11.17 -15.05 20.79
N LEU A 112 -10.39 -14.02 21.17
CA LEU A 112 -9.01 -14.16 21.64
C LEU A 112 -9.03 -14.01 23.15
N THR A 113 -8.84 -15.13 23.88
CA THR A 113 -8.94 -15.16 25.35
C THR A 113 -7.94 -16.12 25.97
N GLY A 114 -7.47 -15.81 27.17
CA GLY A 114 -6.69 -16.73 27.99
C GLY A 114 -7.55 -17.66 28.84
N LYS A 115 -8.90 -17.52 28.83
CA LYS A 115 -9.85 -18.31 29.59
C LYS A 115 -10.90 -18.93 28.66
N VAL A 116 -10.60 -20.13 28.18
CA VAL A 116 -11.42 -20.83 27.16
C VAL A 116 -12.81 -21.28 27.64
N GLN A 117 -13.14 -21.08 28.92
CA GLN A 117 -14.45 -21.38 29.50
C GLN A 117 -15.21 -20.11 29.94
N SER A 118 -14.66 -18.94 29.64
CA SER A 118 -15.26 -17.66 30.01
C SER A 118 -16.57 -17.34 29.24
N THR A 119 -17.30 -16.33 29.72
CA THR A 119 -18.50 -15.81 29.07
C THR A 119 -18.23 -15.43 27.59
N LEU A 120 -17.11 -14.77 27.30
CA LEU A 120 -16.69 -14.46 25.93
C LEU A 120 -16.47 -15.74 25.11
N ALA A 121 -15.79 -16.74 25.67
CA ALA A 121 -15.50 -18.00 24.99
C ALA A 121 -16.78 -18.78 24.66
N GLN A 122 -17.75 -18.81 25.57
CA GLN A 122 -19.05 -19.47 25.37
C GLN A 122 -19.89 -18.81 24.28
N ALA A 123 -19.78 -17.49 24.12
CA ALA A 123 -20.49 -16.74 23.07
C ALA A 123 -19.81 -16.86 21.69
N ALA A 124 -18.56 -17.32 21.64
CA ALA A 124 -17.78 -17.34 20.41
C ALA A 124 -17.99 -18.62 19.59
N LYS A 125 -18.05 -18.46 18.26
CA LYS A 125 -18.04 -19.57 17.31
C LYS A 125 -16.65 -20.23 17.24
N ILE A 126 -15.60 -19.43 17.39
CA ILE A 126 -14.21 -19.91 17.39
C ILE A 126 -13.45 -19.23 18.52
N ILE A 127 -12.67 -20.01 19.24
CA ILE A 127 -11.84 -19.56 20.36
C ILE A 127 -10.38 -19.75 19.99
N LEU A 128 -9.63 -18.65 20.00
CA LEU A 128 -8.17 -18.66 19.88
C LEU A 128 -7.59 -18.47 21.30
N ASP A 129 -6.98 -19.54 21.82
CA ASP A 129 -6.40 -19.55 23.15
C ASP A 129 -5.07 -18.80 23.17
N VAL A 130 -5.03 -17.70 23.92
CA VAL A 130 -3.85 -16.85 24.13
C VAL A 130 -3.38 -16.90 25.59
N SER A 131 -3.72 -17.95 26.33
CA SER A 131 -3.31 -18.12 27.72
C SER A 131 -1.78 -18.14 27.86
N VAL A 132 -1.28 -17.56 28.94
CA VAL A 132 0.14 -17.57 29.31
C VAL A 132 0.32 -18.17 30.68
N GLU A 133 1.49 -18.73 30.96
CA GLU A 133 1.81 -19.31 32.25
C GLU A 133 1.78 -18.26 33.37
N LYS A 134 2.40 -17.10 33.10
CA LYS A 134 2.46 -15.96 34.02
C LYS A 134 2.72 -14.66 33.29
N GLU A 135 2.40 -13.54 33.93
CA GLU A 135 2.83 -12.23 33.44
C GLU A 135 4.33 -12.03 33.72
N ALA A 136 4.99 -11.27 32.84
CA ALA A 136 6.40 -10.88 33.04
C ALA A 136 6.56 -9.80 34.12
N CYS A 137 5.45 -9.19 34.54
CA CYS A 137 5.39 -8.28 35.68
C CYS A 137 5.78 -8.99 36.97
N PRO A 138 6.70 -8.43 37.80
CA PRO A 138 7.11 -9.06 39.07
C PRO A 138 5.96 -9.34 40.05
N LEU A 139 4.89 -8.54 39.96
CA LEU A 139 3.68 -8.72 40.78
C LEU A 139 2.64 -9.62 40.12
N ASN A 140 2.90 -10.13 38.94
CA ASN A 140 1.97 -10.91 38.11
C ASN A 140 0.60 -10.20 37.89
N LEU A 141 0.57 -8.87 37.86
CA LEU A 141 -0.66 -8.06 37.76
C LEU A 141 -0.77 -7.30 36.44
N ALA A 142 0.32 -6.67 36.02
CA ALA A 142 0.29 -5.86 34.79
C ALA A 142 0.32 -6.77 33.55
N PRO A 143 -0.64 -6.62 32.61
CA PRO A 143 -0.65 -7.37 31.37
C PRO A 143 0.63 -7.07 30.54
N THR A 144 1.45 -8.09 30.37
CA THR A 144 2.72 -8.09 29.65
C THR A 144 2.77 -9.29 28.71
N SER A 145 3.12 -10.48 29.22
CA SER A 145 3.11 -11.72 28.45
C SER A 145 1.76 -11.98 27.77
N SER A 146 0.65 -11.79 28.49
CA SER A 146 -0.70 -11.98 27.93
C SER A 146 -1.02 -11.02 26.79
N SER A 147 -0.62 -9.75 26.91
CA SER A 147 -0.82 -8.75 25.85
C SER A 147 0.06 -9.03 24.63
N THR A 148 1.31 -9.42 24.85
CA THR A 148 2.25 -9.80 23.79
C THR A 148 1.77 -11.06 23.04
N ALA A 149 1.34 -12.10 23.76
CA ALA A 149 0.77 -13.30 23.16
C ALA A 149 -0.50 -13.03 22.36
N THR A 150 -1.41 -12.17 22.87
CA THR A 150 -2.64 -11.78 22.17
C THR A 150 -2.32 -11.04 20.87
N LEU A 151 -1.36 -10.11 20.90
CA LEU A 151 -0.91 -9.39 19.72
C LEU A 151 -0.29 -10.33 18.69
N ALA A 152 0.62 -11.22 19.12
CA ALA A 152 1.29 -12.16 18.22
C ALA A 152 0.30 -13.13 17.54
N MET A 153 -0.71 -13.64 18.27
CA MET A 153 -1.77 -14.48 17.71
C MET A 153 -2.60 -13.71 16.66
N GLY A 154 -2.94 -12.46 16.95
CA GLY A 154 -3.69 -11.61 16.04
C GLY A 154 -2.89 -11.27 14.77
N ASP A 155 -1.60 -11.01 14.90
CA ASP A 155 -0.71 -10.76 13.75
C ASP A 155 -0.53 -12.04 12.91
N ALA A 156 -0.37 -13.19 13.53
CA ALA A 156 -0.33 -14.49 12.84
C ALA A 156 -1.62 -14.71 12.03
N LEU A 157 -2.78 -14.39 12.61
CA LEU A 157 -4.08 -14.49 11.94
C LEU A 157 -4.16 -13.54 10.74
N ALA A 158 -3.72 -12.30 10.89
CA ALA A 158 -3.68 -11.32 9.80
C ALA A 158 -2.78 -11.77 8.65
N MET A 159 -1.59 -12.31 8.96
CA MET A 159 -0.65 -12.80 7.95
C MET A 159 -1.16 -14.06 7.24
N ALA A 160 -1.83 -14.97 7.95
CA ALA A 160 -2.46 -16.13 7.33
C ALA A 160 -3.57 -15.74 6.35
N VAL A 161 -4.41 -14.77 6.71
CA VAL A 161 -5.46 -14.21 5.83
C VAL A 161 -4.85 -13.49 4.62
N LEU A 162 -3.83 -12.67 4.83
CA LEU A 162 -3.09 -11.98 3.77
C LEU A 162 -2.54 -12.98 2.75
N TYR A 163 -1.85 -14.02 3.23
CA TYR A 163 -1.28 -15.07 2.38
C TYR A 163 -2.38 -15.79 1.58
N LYS A 164 -3.47 -16.18 2.24
CA LYS A 164 -4.58 -16.90 1.61
C LYS A 164 -5.34 -16.04 0.59
N ARG A 165 -5.43 -14.73 0.78
CA ARG A 165 -5.98 -13.76 -0.20
C ARG A 165 -5.07 -13.56 -1.42
N GLY A 166 -3.81 -13.99 -1.39
CA GLY A 166 -2.83 -13.68 -2.42
C GLY A 166 -2.53 -12.19 -2.51
N PHE A 167 -2.58 -11.47 -1.35
CA PHE A 167 -2.30 -10.04 -1.28
C PHE A 167 -0.86 -9.75 -1.65
N LYS A 168 -0.65 -8.85 -2.62
CA LYS A 168 0.66 -8.55 -3.20
C LYS A 168 1.15 -7.16 -2.76
N SER A 169 2.43 -6.90 -3.03
CA SER A 169 3.06 -5.61 -2.78
C SER A 169 2.33 -4.44 -3.47
N GLU A 170 1.79 -4.67 -4.66
CA GLU A 170 1.01 -3.68 -5.39
C GLU A 170 -0.27 -3.28 -4.64
N ASN A 171 -0.97 -4.25 -4.06
CA ASN A 171 -2.17 -3.98 -3.23
C ASN A 171 -1.80 -3.20 -1.96
N PHE A 172 -0.61 -3.50 -1.38
CA PHE A 172 -0.14 -2.75 -0.21
C PHE A 172 0.14 -1.28 -0.55
N ALA A 173 0.72 -1.01 -1.72
CA ALA A 173 0.99 0.34 -2.19
C ALA A 173 -0.29 1.16 -2.39
N GLU A 174 -1.34 0.55 -2.95
CA GLU A 174 -2.66 1.20 -3.12
C GLU A 174 -3.25 1.68 -1.79
N LEU A 175 -3.04 0.90 -0.71
CA LEU A 175 -3.54 1.23 0.62
C LEU A 175 -2.61 2.19 1.41
N HIS A 176 -1.36 2.40 0.94
CA HIS A 176 -0.34 3.23 1.62
C HIS A 176 0.31 4.26 0.69
N PRO A 177 -0.45 5.12 0.00
CA PRO A 177 0.09 5.99 -1.06
C PRO A 177 1.12 7.01 -0.55
N ALA A 178 1.07 7.40 0.71
CA ALA A 178 1.96 8.39 1.31
C ALA A 178 3.19 7.79 2.02
N GLY A 179 3.30 6.47 2.12
CA GLY A 179 4.41 5.78 2.81
C GLY A 179 5.66 5.61 1.94
N SER A 180 6.81 5.41 2.57
CA SER A 180 8.07 5.10 1.87
C SER A 180 7.97 3.87 0.96
N LEU A 181 7.14 2.91 1.34
CA LEU A 181 6.89 1.71 0.54
C LEU A 181 5.95 2.01 -0.65
N GLY A 182 4.96 2.91 -0.49
CA GLY A 182 4.12 3.40 -1.59
C GLY A 182 4.96 4.09 -2.66
N ALA A 183 5.89 4.96 -2.25
CA ALA A 183 6.82 5.62 -3.16
C ALA A 183 7.72 4.63 -3.94
N LYS A 184 8.20 3.56 -3.29
CA LYS A 184 9.00 2.51 -3.96
C LYS A 184 8.21 1.68 -4.98
N LEU A 185 6.92 1.50 -4.77
CA LEU A 185 6.06 0.70 -5.63
C LEU A 185 5.30 1.53 -6.66
N MET A 186 5.45 2.85 -6.62
CA MET A 186 4.85 3.80 -7.56
C MET A 186 5.30 3.50 -8.99
N ARG A 187 4.36 3.53 -9.93
CA ARG A 187 4.64 3.29 -11.35
C ARG A 187 4.87 4.60 -12.09
N VAL A 188 5.62 4.53 -13.16
CA VAL A 188 5.92 5.68 -14.04
C VAL A 188 4.64 6.41 -14.46
N LYS A 189 3.57 5.69 -14.84
CA LYS A 189 2.28 6.28 -15.24
C LYS A 189 1.60 7.14 -14.17
N GLU A 190 1.95 6.95 -12.89
CA GLU A 190 1.36 7.67 -11.75
C GLU A 190 2.08 9.00 -11.47
N VAL A 191 3.30 9.15 -12.02
CA VAL A 191 4.17 10.31 -11.78
C VAL A 191 4.41 11.11 -13.05
N MET A 192 4.34 10.46 -14.23
CA MET A 192 4.62 11.11 -15.52
C MET A 192 3.66 12.26 -15.82
N GLN A 193 4.16 13.24 -16.53
CA GLN A 193 3.33 14.28 -17.11
C GLN A 193 2.68 13.78 -18.41
N THR A 194 1.42 14.15 -18.61
CA THR A 194 0.60 13.74 -19.76
C THR A 194 -0.12 14.92 -20.39
N GLY A 195 -0.71 14.72 -21.55
CA GLY A 195 -1.59 15.69 -22.21
C GLY A 195 -0.93 16.47 -23.35
N SER A 196 -1.70 17.41 -23.92
CA SER A 196 -1.29 18.18 -25.11
C SER A 196 -0.21 19.23 -24.85
N ALA A 197 0.08 19.51 -23.57
CA ALA A 197 1.13 20.45 -23.17
C ALA A 197 2.54 19.82 -23.12
N LEU A 198 2.70 18.58 -23.58
CA LEU A 198 4.02 17.95 -23.66
C LEU A 198 4.79 18.46 -24.89
N PRO A 199 6.11 18.70 -24.77
CA PRO A 199 6.94 19.23 -25.85
C PRO A 199 7.26 18.17 -26.91
N PHE A 200 6.27 17.81 -27.70
CA PHE A 200 6.45 16.99 -28.89
C PHE A 200 6.40 17.84 -30.16
N VAL A 201 7.34 17.59 -31.05
CA VAL A 201 7.46 18.28 -32.34
C VAL A 201 7.56 17.27 -33.48
N LYS A 202 7.29 17.69 -34.72
CA LYS A 202 7.47 16.87 -35.92
C LYS A 202 8.89 16.99 -36.45
N LYS A 203 9.33 16.01 -37.24
CA LYS A 203 10.66 16.01 -37.90
C LYS A 203 10.95 17.32 -38.68
N GLU A 204 9.93 17.89 -39.33
CA GLU A 204 10.03 19.06 -40.17
C GLU A 204 9.99 20.39 -39.39
N THR A 205 9.72 20.36 -38.08
CA THR A 205 9.65 21.57 -37.24
C THR A 205 11.00 22.28 -37.20
N THR A 206 11.01 23.58 -37.35
CA THR A 206 12.23 24.40 -37.31
C THR A 206 12.78 24.47 -35.90
N ILE A 207 14.12 24.59 -35.76
CA ILE A 207 14.76 24.70 -34.44
C ILE A 207 14.24 25.92 -33.66
N LYS A 208 13.87 27.01 -34.33
CA LYS A 208 13.22 28.16 -33.69
C LYS A 208 11.92 27.74 -32.96
N GLU A 209 11.05 26.99 -33.63
CA GLU A 209 9.80 26.48 -33.05
C GLU A 209 10.07 25.41 -31.97
N VAL A 210 11.08 24.55 -32.16
CA VAL A 210 11.50 23.58 -31.15
C VAL A 210 11.87 24.30 -29.86
N VAL A 211 12.74 25.32 -29.90
CA VAL A 211 13.16 26.10 -28.72
C VAL A 211 11.95 26.76 -28.04
N THR A 212 11.01 27.32 -28.85
CA THR A 212 9.78 27.88 -28.30
C THR A 212 8.97 26.81 -27.56
N THR A 213 8.80 25.65 -28.16
CA THR A 213 8.09 24.51 -27.54
C THR A 213 8.76 24.05 -26.24
N MET A 214 10.09 23.89 -26.21
CA MET A 214 10.86 23.51 -25.02
C MET A 214 10.77 24.53 -23.88
N THR A 215 10.43 25.78 -24.17
CA THR A 215 10.36 26.88 -23.18
C THR A 215 8.97 27.03 -22.57
N HIS A 216 7.92 26.88 -23.37
CA HIS A 216 6.54 27.20 -22.99
C HIS A 216 5.72 26.02 -22.50
N GLN A 217 6.23 24.79 -22.61
CA GLN A 217 5.53 23.60 -22.19
C GLN A 217 5.82 23.22 -20.73
N SER A 218 5.06 22.29 -20.20
CA SER A 218 5.20 21.80 -18.81
C SER A 218 6.56 21.12 -18.55
N VAL A 219 7.08 20.41 -19.53
CA VAL A 219 8.42 19.83 -19.51
C VAL A 219 9.38 20.75 -20.24
N ARG A 220 10.40 21.23 -19.55
CA ARG A 220 11.37 22.19 -20.10
C ARG A 220 12.71 21.52 -20.40
N GLY A 221 13.46 22.09 -21.34
CA GLY A 221 14.82 21.71 -21.65
C GLY A 221 14.97 20.50 -22.59
N ALA A 222 13.86 19.94 -23.08
CA ALA A 222 13.87 18.89 -24.10
C ALA A 222 12.57 18.85 -24.90
N ALA A 223 12.62 18.28 -26.11
CA ALA A 223 11.46 17.98 -26.95
C ALA A 223 11.60 16.61 -27.59
N GLY A 224 10.53 15.82 -27.54
CA GLY A 224 10.44 14.57 -28.28
C GLY A 224 10.10 14.83 -29.75
N VAL A 225 10.76 14.15 -30.67
CA VAL A 225 10.52 14.27 -32.12
C VAL A 225 9.70 13.09 -32.61
N LEU A 226 8.60 13.40 -33.28
CA LEU A 226 7.65 12.41 -33.81
C LEU A 226 7.75 12.34 -35.34
N ASP A 227 7.53 11.13 -35.86
CA ASP A 227 7.35 10.92 -37.30
C ASP A 227 5.93 11.24 -37.76
N GLU A 228 5.62 11.00 -39.03
CA GLU A 228 4.31 11.24 -39.62
C GLU A 228 3.19 10.41 -39.03
N GLN A 229 3.50 9.24 -38.47
CA GLN A 229 2.59 8.35 -37.79
C GLN A 229 2.42 8.68 -36.31
N GLY A 230 3.13 9.70 -35.80
CA GLY A 230 3.13 10.13 -34.41
C GLY A 230 3.96 9.21 -33.50
N GLN A 231 4.84 8.41 -34.08
CA GLN A 231 5.75 7.55 -33.33
C GLN A 231 7.03 8.32 -32.96
N LEU A 232 7.61 7.97 -31.82
CA LEU A 232 8.85 8.57 -31.34
C LEU A 232 10.02 8.17 -32.22
N CYS A 233 10.71 9.15 -32.80
CA CYS A 233 11.88 8.92 -33.65
C CYS A 233 13.15 9.66 -33.19
N GLY A 234 13.04 10.56 -32.21
CA GLY A 234 14.19 11.27 -31.68
C GLY A 234 13.87 12.14 -30.47
N VAL A 235 14.91 12.77 -29.93
CA VAL A 235 14.82 13.76 -28.85
C VAL A 235 15.82 14.88 -29.12
N ILE A 236 15.44 16.10 -28.78
CA ILE A 236 16.30 17.29 -28.79
C ILE A 236 16.36 17.83 -27.37
N THR A 237 17.54 18.10 -26.88
CA THR A 237 17.80 18.65 -25.54
C THR A 237 18.47 20.02 -25.63
N ASP A 238 18.51 20.78 -24.53
CA ASP A 238 19.26 22.03 -24.43
C ASP A 238 20.73 21.87 -24.84
N GLY A 239 21.31 20.69 -24.52
CA GLY A 239 22.67 20.36 -24.91
C GLY A 239 22.85 20.24 -26.44
N ASP A 240 21.85 19.71 -27.15
CA ASP A 240 21.86 19.61 -28.60
C ASP A 240 21.74 20.98 -29.22
N ILE A 241 20.87 21.83 -28.70
CA ILE A 241 20.72 23.24 -29.15
C ILE A 241 22.03 24.01 -28.93
N ARG A 242 22.68 23.92 -27.78
CA ARG A 242 23.96 24.60 -27.52
C ARG A 242 25.04 24.16 -28.49
N ARG A 243 25.19 22.89 -28.75
CA ARG A 243 26.15 22.34 -29.72
C ARG A 243 25.87 22.80 -31.14
N LEU A 244 24.60 22.96 -31.49
CA LEU A 244 24.20 23.51 -32.79
C LEU A 244 24.60 24.98 -32.92
N LEU A 245 24.33 25.81 -31.91
CA LEU A 245 24.67 27.23 -31.87
C LEU A 245 26.18 27.47 -31.95
N GLU A 246 27.01 26.56 -31.49
CA GLU A 246 28.48 26.66 -31.59
C GLU A 246 29.02 26.32 -32.99
N LYS A 247 28.27 25.55 -33.80
CA LYS A 247 28.80 24.97 -35.05
C LYS A 247 28.16 25.52 -36.32
N ASP A 248 27.00 26.14 -36.22
CA ASP A 248 26.19 26.55 -37.39
C ASP A 248 25.89 28.06 -37.36
N GLU A 249 26.09 28.73 -38.46
CA GLU A 249 25.85 30.16 -38.58
C GLU A 249 24.35 30.50 -38.67
N ASN A 250 23.53 29.53 -39.11
CA ASN A 250 22.08 29.70 -39.26
C ASN A 250 21.28 28.60 -38.53
N PRO A 251 21.48 28.42 -37.22
CA PRO A 251 20.98 27.28 -36.46
C PRO A 251 19.45 27.20 -36.43
N PHE A 252 18.77 28.32 -36.43
CA PHE A 252 17.29 28.40 -36.30
C PHE A 252 16.51 27.95 -37.52
N THR A 253 17.16 27.88 -38.69
CA THR A 253 16.56 27.43 -39.96
C THR A 253 16.63 25.90 -40.13
N LYS A 254 17.47 25.21 -39.34
CA LYS A 254 17.55 23.76 -39.35
C LYS A 254 16.24 23.14 -38.86
N LYS A 255 16.00 21.90 -39.29
CA LYS A 255 14.85 21.09 -38.88
C LYS A 255 15.16 20.22 -37.72
N ALA A 256 14.16 19.80 -36.96
CA ALA A 256 14.31 18.88 -35.81
C ALA A 256 15.06 17.59 -36.16
N GLN A 257 14.77 17.01 -37.34
CA GLN A 257 15.42 15.77 -37.80
C GLN A 257 16.93 15.91 -38.03
N ASP A 258 17.43 17.13 -38.31
CA ASP A 258 18.85 17.39 -38.59
C ASP A 258 19.68 17.46 -37.30
N VAL A 259 19.01 17.69 -36.15
CA VAL A 259 19.63 17.99 -34.87
C VAL A 259 19.35 16.90 -33.83
N MET A 260 18.23 16.20 -33.96
CA MET A 260 17.78 15.21 -32.96
C MET A 260 18.76 14.07 -32.73
N SER A 261 18.85 13.60 -31.51
CA SER A 261 19.39 12.28 -31.16
C SER A 261 18.37 11.21 -31.54
N LYS A 262 18.77 10.26 -32.42
CA LYS A 262 17.88 9.24 -33.02
C LYS A 262 17.54 8.05 -32.11
N SER A 263 18.15 7.95 -30.93
CA SER A 263 17.94 6.86 -29.97
C SER A 263 17.60 7.43 -28.61
N PRO A 264 16.42 8.04 -28.47
CA PRO A 264 15.99 8.58 -27.17
C PRO A 264 15.87 7.47 -26.13
N ARG A 265 16.27 7.77 -24.90
CA ARG A 265 16.01 6.87 -23.78
C ARG A 265 14.54 6.94 -23.42
N THR A 266 13.91 5.76 -23.30
CA THR A 266 12.49 5.62 -23.00
C THR A 266 12.31 4.70 -21.81
N ILE A 267 11.11 4.75 -21.23
CA ILE A 267 10.67 3.83 -20.19
C ILE A 267 9.22 3.43 -20.43
N ASP A 268 8.84 2.22 -20.04
CA ASP A 268 7.46 1.78 -20.10
C ASP A 268 6.62 2.40 -18.98
N ALA A 269 5.40 2.79 -19.28
CA ALA A 269 4.46 3.39 -18.31
C ALA A 269 4.13 2.48 -17.11
N GLY A 270 4.23 1.18 -17.29
CA GLY A 270 3.99 0.17 -16.26
C GLY A 270 5.20 -0.14 -15.38
N GLU A 271 6.40 0.37 -15.69
CA GLU A 271 7.60 0.16 -14.88
C GLU A 271 7.55 0.95 -13.56
N LEU A 272 8.38 0.53 -12.60
CA LEU A 272 8.52 1.25 -11.33
C LEU A 272 9.22 2.60 -11.52
N ALA A 273 8.76 3.61 -10.79
CA ALA A 273 9.36 4.94 -10.80
C ALA A 273 10.83 4.94 -10.28
N GLU A 274 11.17 4.03 -9.36
CA GLU A 274 12.54 3.78 -8.92
C GLU A 274 13.46 3.36 -10.08
N LYS A 275 12.97 2.54 -11.02
CA LYS A 275 13.72 2.17 -12.24
C LYS A 275 13.96 3.38 -13.13
N ALA A 276 13.00 4.30 -13.24
CA ALA A 276 13.20 5.55 -13.98
C ALA A 276 14.29 6.41 -13.35
N LEU A 277 14.29 6.54 -12.02
CA LEU A 277 15.32 7.26 -11.27
C LEU A 277 16.70 6.66 -11.52
N PHE A 278 16.83 5.34 -11.39
CA PHE A 278 18.06 4.62 -11.66
C PHE A 278 18.59 4.87 -13.09
N LEU A 279 17.71 4.83 -14.11
CA LEU A 279 18.11 5.09 -15.49
C LEU A 279 18.54 6.55 -15.67
N MET A 280 17.85 7.52 -15.06
CA MET A 280 18.24 8.93 -15.13
C MET A 280 19.62 9.18 -14.51
N GLU A 281 19.90 8.58 -13.36
CA GLU A 281 21.21 8.67 -12.69
C GLU A 281 22.31 7.98 -13.48
N GLN A 282 22.07 6.75 -13.94
CA GLN A 282 23.02 5.95 -14.71
C GLN A 282 23.46 6.64 -15.99
N PHE A 283 22.52 7.23 -16.73
CA PHE A 283 22.77 7.90 -18.00
C PHE A 283 23.00 9.40 -17.87
N ARG A 284 22.92 9.97 -16.66
CA ARG A 284 23.05 11.39 -16.35
C ARG A 284 22.08 12.26 -17.20
N ILE A 285 20.83 11.81 -17.30
CA ILE A 285 19.76 12.50 -18.02
C ILE A 285 18.67 12.98 -17.04
N GLN A 286 17.99 14.07 -17.39
CA GLN A 286 16.98 14.69 -16.52
C GLN A 286 15.55 14.32 -16.93
N MET A 287 15.37 13.58 -18.02
CA MET A 287 14.07 13.27 -18.60
C MET A 287 14.10 11.90 -19.30
N LEU A 288 12.97 11.20 -19.22
CA LEU A 288 12.65 10.01 -20.02
C LEU A 288 11.33 10.22 -20.76
N ILE A 289 11.26 9.78 -22.00
CA ILE A 289 9.99 9.71 -22.74
C ILE A 289 9.32 8.39 -22.39
N VAL A 290 8.04 8.47 -22.06
CA VAL A 290 7.26 7.31 -21.60
C VAL A 290 6.48 6.72 -22.75
N LEU A 291 6.63 5.42 -22.94
CA LEU A 291 5.89 4.60 -23.89
C LEU A 291 4.97 3.64 -23.13
N ASP A 292 3.95 3.13 -23.80
CA ASP A 292 3.11 2.05 -23.29
C ASP A 292 3.21 0.85 -24.25
N GLN A 293 4.05 -0.11 -23.91
CA GLN A 293 4.29 -1.31 -24.73
C GLN A 293 3.07 -2.22 -24.85
N LYS A 294 2.07 -2.05 -23.97
CA LYS A 294 0.82 -2.82 -24.00
C LYS A 294 -0.27 -2.15 -24.84
N SER A 295 -0.04 -0.92 -25.30
CA SER A 295 -0.99 -0.19 -26.13
C SER A 295 -1.02 -0.73 -27.58
N ALA A 296 -2.07 -0.39 -28.31
CA ALA A 296 -2.17 -0.68 -29.75
C ALA A 296 -1.09 0.05 -30.58
N THR A 297 -0.44 1.06 -30.02
CA THR A 297 0.58 1.88 -30.67
C THR A 297 1.83 2.03 -29.76
N PRO A 298 2.62 0.95 -29.59
CA PRO A 298 3.66 0.88 -28.56
C PRO A 298 4.81 1.89 -28.74
N LEU A 299 5.01 2.45 -29.92
CA LEU A 299 6.03 3.46 -30.20
C LEU A 299 5.49 4.91 -30.09
N LYS A 300 4.19 5.09 -29.84
CA LYS A 300 3.61 6.41 -29.62
C LYS A 300 3.81 6.80 -28.15
N PRO A 301 4.45 7.98 -27.87
CA PRO A 301 4.65 8.39 -26.49
C PRO A 301 3.32 8.73 -25.80
N VAL A 302 3.21 8.27 -24.56
CA VAL A 302 2.03 8.50 -23.71
C VAL A 302 2.30 9.56 -22.64
N GLY A 303 3.56 9.91 -22.39
CA GLY A 303 3.95 10.89 -21.41
C GLY A 303 5.43 11.24 -21.45
N MET A 304 5.81 12.12 -20.55
CA MET A 304 7.19 12.46 -20.22
C MET A 304 7.38 12.45 -18.71
N LEU A 305 8.54 12.00 -18.25
CA LEU A 305 8.91 11.95 -16.83
C LEU A 305 10.19 12.74 -16.65
N ILE A 306 10.18 13.73 -15.77
CA ILE A 306 11.37 14.50 -15.40
C ILE A 306 11.84 14.15 -14.00
N TYR A 307 13.15 14.33 -13.76
CA TYR A 307 13.77 14.02 -12.47
C TYR A 307 13.07 14.70 -11.28
N GLN A 308 12.61 15.95 -11.49
CA GLN A 308 11.90 16.72 -10.46
C GLN A 308 10.56 16.08 -10.04
N ASP A 309 9.86 15.42 -10.98
CA ASP A 309 8.60 14.73 -10.67
C ASP A 309 8.85 13.57 -9.70
N LEU A 310 9.94 12.80 -9.94
CA LEU A 310 10.35 11.70 -9.06
C LEU A 310 10.72 12.19 -7.65
N LEU A 311 11.46 13.30 -7.57
CA LEU A 311 11.81 13.90 -6.26
C LEU A 311 10.56 14.38 -5.51
N SER A 312 9.63 15.03 -6.22
CA SER A 312 8.37 15.52 -5.64
C SER A 312 7.48 14.37 -5.15
N ALA A 313 7.51 13.23 -5.83
CA ALA A 313 6.86 11.99 -5.45
C ALA A 313 7.62 11.19 -4.37
N LYS A 314 8.77 11.72 -3.88
CA LYS A 314 9.62 11.07 -2.87
C LYS A 314 10.16 9.69 -3.27
N VAL A 315 10.30 9.45 -4.58
CA VAL A 315 10.98 8.26 -5.12
C VAL A 315 12.48 8.41 -4.85
N ARG A 316 13.05 7.45 -4.10
CA ARG A 316 14.46 7.45 -3.69
C ARG A 316 15.06 6.06 -3.84
#